data_4e1017b4b52cba984022e3d006dfd5ba
#
_entry.id   4e1017b4b52cba984022e3d006dfd5ba
#
_cell.length_a   1.000
_cell.length_b   1.000
_cell.length_c   1.000
_cell.angle_alpha   90.00
_cell.angle_beta   90.00
_cell.angle_gamma   90.00
#
_symmetry.space_group_name_H-M   'P 1'
#
loop_
_entity.id
_entity.type
_entity.pdbx_description
1 polymer ?
#
loop_
_entity_poly.entity_id
_entity_poly.type
_entity_poly.pdbx_seq_one_letter_code
_entity_poly.pdbx_strand_id
1 'polypeptide(L)'
;FSVGGIIFKVFVNLIQKAVTAPFSLLASIVGDTEELSWVAFDPGSYTLSESGQRKLETLARALEDRPGLRLEIAGKADPDADSTGLGKKMMMKKIRKMKARRSGQDIGSQQVTVSDEEYPDLLKRLYGGEDFDKPKNWIGFSKSMPVADMEKLLSQHFAGKKDDLIRLANRRAQAVKDWLIEKGNISEERLFLLAGGLRKTEGTESGNRVDFSLK
;
A
#
# COMPACT_ATOMS: atom_id res chain seq x y z
N PHE A 1 -35.00 -7.58 4.59
CA PHE A 1 -34.70 -6.75 3.40
C PHE A 1 -33.54 -5.82 3.77
N SER A 2 -32.34 -6.08 3.18
CA SER A 2 -31.12 -5.33 3.48
C SER A 2 -31.06 -4.11 2.56
N VAL A 3 -31.38 -2.95 3.08
CA VAL A 3 -31.35 -1.66 2.36
C VAL A 3 -29.89 -1.19 2.11
N GLY A 4 -28.92 -1.72 2.88
CA GLY A 4 -27.52 -1.34 2.78
C GLY A 4 -26.82 -1.71 1.45
N GLY A 5 -27.28 -2.79 0.79
CA GLY A 5 -26.69 -3.25 -0.48
C GLY A 5 -27.06 -2.41 -1.70
N ILE A 6 -28.17 -1.71 -1.66
CA ILE A 6 -28.67 -0.90 -2.78
C ILE A 6 -28.02 0.48 -2.79
N ILE A 7 -27.77 1.05 -1.61
CA ILE A 7 -27.11 2.36 -1.48
C ILE A 7 -25.66 2.28 -1.97
N PHE A 8 -24.96 1.17 -1.68
CA PHE A 8 -23.56 0.99 -2.10
C PHE A 8 -23.39 0.87 -3.62
N LYS A 9 -24.33 0.19 -4.31
CA LYS A 9 -24.31 0.08 -5.79
C LYS A 9 -24.59 1.40 -6.51
N VAL A 10 -25.44 2.24 -5.96
CA VAL A 10 -25.79 3.53 -6.56
C VAL A 10 -24.62 4.52 -6.44
N PHE A 11 -23.87 4.50 -5.31
CA PHE A 11 -22.71 5.36 -5.14
C PHE A 11 -21.54 4.98 -6.06
N VAL A 12 -21.30 3.68 -6.30
CA VAL A 12 -20.21 3.22 -7.19
C VAL A 12 -20.45 3.64 -8.65
N ASN A 13 -21.70 3.68 -9.11
CA ASN A 13 -22.02 4.09 -10.49
C ASN A 13 -22.07 5.61 -10.68
N LEU A 14 -22.29 6.40 -9.62
CA LEU A 14 -22.30 7.87 -9.72
C LEU A 14 -20.88 8.47 -9.85
N ILE A 15 -19.88 7.78 -9.31
CA ILE A 15 -18.48 8.24 -9.29
C ILE A 15 -17.82 8.13 -10.68
N GLN A 16 -18.31 7.29 -11.59
CA GLN A 16 -17.73 7.15 -12.94
C GLN A 16 -18.02 8.32 -13.90
N LYS A 17 -18.83 9.31 -13.49
CA LYS A 17 -19.18 10.48 -14.30
C LYS A 17 -18.92 11.83 -13.63
N ALA A 18 -18.15 11.88 -12.53
CA ALA A 18 -17.69 13.15 -12.01
C ALA A 18 -16.69 13.75 -13.00
N VAL A 19 -17.04 14.87 -13.61
CA VAL A 19 -16.13 15.68 -14.41
C VAL A 19 -14.99 16.09 -13.47
N THR A 20 -13.88 15.38 -13.57
CA THR A 20 -12.65 15.76 -12.91
C THR A 20 -12.25 17.10 -13.49
N ALA A 21 -12.28 18.16 -12.71
CA ALA A 21 -11.59 19.38 -13.08
C ALA A 21 -10.14 18.98 -13.39
N PRO A 22 -9.62 19.28 -14.59
CA PRO A 22 -8.35 18.73 -14.99
C PRO A 22 -7.26 19.26 -14.04
N PHE A 23 -6.51 18.34 -13.41
CA PHE A 23 -5.34 18.70 -12.59
C PHE A 23 -4.32 19.54 -13.38
N SER A 24 -4.39 19.49 -14.72
CA SER A 24 -3.64 20.40 -15.62
C SER A 24 -3.89 21.88 -15.33
N LEU A 25 -5.06 22.24 -14.79
CA LEU A 25 -5.31 23.63 -14.35
C LEU A 25 -4.53 23.99 -13.07
N LEU A 26 -4.25 23.03 -12.20
CA LEU A 26 -3.38 23.25 -11.04
C LEU A 26 -1.90 23.25 -11.44
N ALA A 27 -1.49 22.31 -12.29
CA ALA A 27 -0.11 22.21 -12.78
C ALA A 27 0.36 23.46 -13.55
N SER A 28 -0.52 24.08 -14.36
CA SER A 28 -0.20 25.30 -15.10
C SER A 28 0.09 26.53 -14.23
N ILE A 29 -0.29 26.49 -12.96
CA ILE A 29 -0.17 27.62 -12.03
C ILE A 29 1.03 27.44 -11.09
N VAL A 30 1.37 26.20 -10.76
CA VAL A 30 2.51 25.89 -9.89
C VAL A 30 3.83 25.92 -10.67
N GLY A 31 3.77 25.96 -12.01
CA GLY A 31 4.98 25.98 -12.89
C GLY A 31 5.75 24.65 -12.86
N ASP A 32 5.20 23.63 -12.24
CA ASP A 32 5.81 22.30 -12.13
C ASP A 32 5.16 21.35 -13.14
N THR A 33 5.99 20.68 -13.92
CA THR A 33 5.55 19.69 -14.92
C THR A 33 5.19 18.34 -14.26
N GLU A 34 5.32 18.25 -12.93
CA GLU A 34 5.04 17.02 -12.21
C GLU A 34 3.53 16.76 -12.12
N GLU A 35 3.11 15.57 -12.49
CA GLU A 35 1.71 15.17 -12.40
C GLU A 35 1.25 15.06 -10.94
N LEU A 36 0.38 15.98 -10.52
CA LEU A 36 -0.16 16.05 -9.16
C LEU A 36 -1.43 15.22 -8.94
N SER A 37 -1.91 14.52 -9.97
CA SER A 37 -3.17 13.76 -9.91
C SER A 37 -3.08 12.47 -9.10
N TRP A 38 -1.88 12.06 -8.72
CA TRP A 38 -1.65 10.85 -7.92
C TRP A 38 -0.32 10.85 -7.18
N VAL A 39 -0.23 10.00 -6.14
CA VAL A 39 1.01 9.71 -5.41
C VAL A 39 1.23 8.20 -5.30
N ALA A 40 2.45 7.74 -5.61
CA ALA A 40 2.83 6.34 -5.56
C ALA A 40 3.22 5.89 -4.14
N PHE A 41 3.10 4.58 -3.92
CA PHE A 41 3.56 3.89 -2.71
C PHE A 41 4.42 2.68 -3.08
N ASP A 42 5.29 2.27 -2.17
CA ASP A 42 6.00 1.01 -2.32
C ASP A 42 5.02 -0.19 -2.19
N PRO A 43 5.31 -1.30 -2.89
CA PRO A 43 4.49 -2.50 -2.80
C PRO A 43 4.25 -2.96 -1.36
N GLY A 44 2.97 -3.17 -1.03
CA GLY A 44 2.53 -3.56 0.31
C GLY A 44 2.70 -2.48 1.39
N SER A 45 3.05 -1.24 1.04
CA SER A 45 3.24 -0.12 1.96
C SER A 45 2.11 0.91 1.86
N TYR A 46 1.84 1.57 2.99
CA TYR A 46 1.03 2.79 3.10
C TYR A 46 1.84 3.96 3.68
N THR A 47 3.16 3.82 3.78
CA THR A 47 4.07 4.88 4.21
C THR A 47 4.42 5.75 3.02
N LEU A 48 4.27 7.07 3.16
CA LEU A 48 4.65 8.04 2.14
C LEU A 48 6.17 8.11 2.00
N SER A 49 6.66 8.03 0.77
CA SER A 49 8.05 8.30 0.43
C SER A 49 8.35 9.80 0.49
N GLU A 50 9.63 10.18 0.53
CA GLU A 50 10.02 11.60 0.46
C GLU A 50 9.52 12.28 -0.84
N SER A 51 9.57 11.58 -1.97
CA SER A 51 9.02 12.11 -3.22
C SER A 51 7.50 12.27 -3.15
N GLY A 52 6.79 11.32 -2.52
CA GLY A 52 5.35 11.43 -2.27
C GLY A 52 5.01 12.62 -1.38
N GLN A 53 5.80 12.86 -0.34
CA GLN A 53 5.60 14.02 0.55
C GLN A 53 5.80 15.34 -0.20
N ARG A 54 6.85 15.47 -1.02
CA ARG A 54 7.07 16.67 -1.87
C ARG A 54 5.89 16.94 -2.82
N LYS A 55 5.33 15.88 -3.44
CA LYS A 55 4.11 16.03 -4.24
C LYS A 55 2.94 16.55 -3.43
N LEU A 56 2.73 16.02 -2.23
CA LEU A 56 1.66 16.47 -1.34
C LEU A 56 1.89 17.91 -0.85
N GLU A 57 3.13 18.34 -0.63
CA GLU A 57 3.44 19.75 -0.33
C GLU A 57 3.02 20.68 -1.46
N THR A 58 3.34 20.32 -2.71
CA THR A 58 2.93 21.09 -3.88
C THR A 58 1.41 21.12 -4.03
N LEU A 59 0.74 19.97 -3.83
CA LEU A 59 -0.72 19.88 -3.85
C LEU A 59 -1.37 20.72 -2.75
N ALA A 60 -0.80 20.70 -1.53
CA ALA A 60 -1.32 21.47 -0.40
C ALA A 60 -1.26 22.99 -0.68
N ARG A 61 -0.13 23.51 -1.19
CA ARG A 61 -0.02 24.92 -1.60
C ARG A 61 -1.06 25.29 -2.64
N ALA A 62 -1.25 24.44 -3.66
CA ALA A 62 -2.26 24.68 -4.70
C ALA A 62 -3.71 24.70 -4.15
N LEU A 63 -3.98 23.93 -3.11
CA LEU A 63 -5.27 23.92 -2.41
C LEU A 63 -5.42 25.12 -1.46
N GLU A 64 -4.36 25.57 -0.79
CA GLU A 64 -4.37 26.77 0.05
C GLU A 64 -4.72 28.02 -0.77
N ASP A 65 -4.13 28.16 -1.97
CA ASP A 65 -4.42 29.27 -2.89
C ASP A 65 -5.88 29.27 -3.39
N ARG A 66 -6.60 28.16 -3.21
CA ARG A 66 -7.97 27.97 -3.68
C ARG A 66 -8.87 27.37 -2.62
N PRO A 67 -9.34 28.14 -1.66
CA PRO A 67 -10.13 27.67 -0.52
C PRO A 67 -11.47 27.02 -0.92
N GLY A 68 -11.98 27.31 -2.12
CA GLY A 68 -13.22 26.72 -2.63
C GLY A 68 -13.07 25.29 -3.20
N LEU A 69 -11.85 24.83 -3.49
CA LEU A 69 -11.64 23.49 -4.02
C LEU A 69 -11.71 22.41 -2.93
N ARG A 70 -12.30 21.30 -3.29
CA ARG A 70 -12.39 20.07 -2.48
C ARG A 70 -11.62 18.97 -3.16
N LEU A 71 -10.96 18.12 -2.38
CA LEU A 71 -10.14 17.02 -2.87
C LEU A 71 -10.78 15.66 -2.52
N GLU A 72 -11.03 14.85 -3.52
CA GLU A 72 -11.35 13.44 -3.34
C GLU A 72 -10.08 12.60 -3.40
N ILE A 73 -9.95 11.65 -2.49
CA ILE A 73 -8.75 10.84 -2.26
C ILE A 73 -9.13 9.37 -2.41
N ALA A 74 -8.68 8.72 -3.48
CA ALA A 74 -9.01 7.34 -3.81
C ALA A 74 -7.78 6.43 -3.72
N GLY A 75 -7.67 5.64 -2.66
CA GLY A 75 -6.59 4.65 -2.53
C GLY A 75 -6.72 3.51 -3.53
N LYS A 76 -5.61 3.08 -4.10
CA LYS A 76 -5.51 1.93 -5.01
C LYS A 76 -4.47 0.94 -4.50
N ALA A 77 -4.69 -0.34 -4.79
CA ALA A 77 -3.73 -1.40 -4.56
C ALA A 77 -3.57 -2.25 -5.82
N ASP A 78 -2.32 -2.54 -6.17
CA ASP A 78 -2.01 -3.45 -7.27
C ASP A 78 -2.17 -4.91 -6.83
N PRO A 79 -3.00 -5.72 -7.53
CA PRO A 79 -3.25 -7.10 -7.13
C PRO A 79 -1.99 -7.98 -7.09
N ASP A 80 -1.01 -7.71 -7.93
CA ASP A 80 0.19 -8.53 -8.05
C ASP A 80 1.33 -7.99 -7.18
N ALA A 81 1.68 -6.71 -7.36
CA ALA A 81 2.79 -6.08 -6.65
C ALA A 81 2.49 -5.95 -5.14
N ASP A 82 1.31 -5.45 -4.77
CA ASP A 82 0.94 -5.27 -3.37
C ASP A 82 0.67 -6.58 -2.64
N SER A 83 0.11 -7.57 -3.33
CA SER A 83 -0.08 -8.91 -2.76
C SER A 83 1.25 -9.52 -2.35
N THR A 84 2.25 -9.48 -3.26
CA THR A 84 3.62 -9.93 -2.99
C THR A 84 4.29 -9.08 -1.90
N GLY A 85 4.12 -7.75 -1.94
CA GLY A 85 4.66 -6.84 -0.93
C GLY A 85 4.13 -7.11 0.48
N LEU A 86 2.83 -7.38 0.61
CA LEU A 86 2.22 -7.79 1.87
C LEU A 86 2.77 -9.14 2.35
N GLY A 87 2.97 -10.10 1.42
CA GLY A 87 3.59 -11.38 1.72
C GLY A 87 5.00 -11.25 2.28
N LYS A 88 5.84 -10.41 1.66
CA LYS A 88 7.19 -10.10 2.16
C LYS A 88 7.15 -9.48 3.57
N LYS A 89 6.25 -8.53 3.81
CA LYS A 89 6.09 -7.92 5.14
C LYS A 89 5.65 -8.93 6.19
N MET A 90 4.73 -9.84 5.85
CA MET A 90 4.29 -10.89 6.76
C MET A 90 5.43 -11.87 7.06
N MET A 91 6.19 -12.28 6.06
CA MET A 91 7.38 -13.11 6.20
C MET A 91 8.39 -12.47 7.17
N MET A 92 8.76 -11.21 6.95
CA MET A 92 9.69 -10.49 7.84
C MET A 92 9.17 -10.34 9.26
N LYS A 93 7.86 -10.09 9.42
CA LYS A 93 7.23 -10.04 10.74
C LYS A 93 7.38 -11.38 11.48
N LYS A 94 7.17 -12.51 10.80
CA LYS A 94 7.34 -13.85 11.38
C LYS A 94 8.80 -14.11 11.73
N ILE A 95 9.74 -13.76 10.88
CA ILE A 95 11.20 -13.89 11.12
C ILE A 95 11.60 -13.10 12.38
N ARG A 96 11.20 -11.83 12.48
CA ARG A 96 11.47 -11.00 13.67
C ARG A 96 10.86 -11.60 14.94
N LYS A 97 9.64 -12.10 14.87
CA LYS A 97 8.98 -12.78 15.98
C LYS A 97 9.72 -14.06 16.41
N MET A 98 10.24 -14.84 15.46
CA MET A 98 11.06 -16.02 15.76
C MET A 98 12.37 -15.63 16.46
N LYS A 99 13.04 -14.58 15.98
CA LYS A 99 14.27 -14.06 16.61
C LYS A 99 13.99 -13.58 18.04
N ALA A 100 12.96 -12.75 18.23
CA ALA A 100 12.57 -12.25 19.56
C ALA A 100 12.34 -13.37 20.57
N ARG A 101 11.61 -14.43 20.18
CA ARG A 101 11.37 -15.59 21.05
C ARG A 101 12.68 -16.32 21.44
N ARG A 102 13.67 -16.39 20.54
CA ARG A 102 14.96 -17.03 20.82
C ARG A 102 15.83 -16.22 21.76
N SER A 103 15.79 -14.91 21.65
CA SER A 103 16.61 -13.99 22.46
C SER A 103 15.94 -13.59 23.77
N GLY A 104 14.75 -14.12 24.11
CA GLY A 104 14.01 -13.74 25.30
C GLY A 104 13.54 -12.28 25.31
N GLN A 105 13.55 -11.62 24.16
CA GLN A 105 13.11 -10.24 24.00
C GLN A 105 11.58 -10.19 23.93
N ASP A 106 10.98 -9.12 24.47
CA ASP A 106 9.54 -8.90 24.37
C ASP A 106 9.14 -8.74 22.88
N ILE A 107 8.12 -9.51 22.48
CA ILE A 107 7.58 -9.56 21.11
C ILE A 107 6.97 -8.20 20.69
N GLY A 108 6.67 -7.33 21.68
CA GLY A 108 6.16 -5.97 21.47
C GLY A 108 7.22 -4.93 21.10
N SER A 109 8.50 -5.21 21.30
CA SER A 109 9.55 -4.25 20.94
C SER A 109 9.71 -4.18 19.41
N GLN A 110 9.42 -3.04 18.84
CA GLN A 110 9.52 -2.76 17.39
C GLN A 110 10.96 -2.83 16.83
N GLN A 111 11.96 -3.21 17.64
CA GLN A 111 13.38 -3.07 17.36
C GLN A 111 14.15 -4.38 17.19
N VAL A 112 13.49 -5.51 16.93
CA VAL A 112 14.23 -6.73 16.59
C VAL A 112 14.78 -6.61 15.17
N THR A 113 16.00 -6.13 15.05
CA THR A 113 16.75 -6.09 13.80
C THR A 113 17.23 -7.50 13.46
N VAL A 114 17.15 -7.89 12.21
CA VAL A 114 17.70 -9.14 11.69
C VAL A 114 18.91 -8.75 10.84
N SER A 115 20.11 -9.28 11.17
CA SER A 115 21.29 -9.04 10.35
C SER A 115 21.28 -9.90 9.08
N ASP A 116 22.04 -9.47 8.08
CA ASP A 116 22.17 -10.22 6.81
C ASP A 116 22.78 -11.62 7.03
N GLU A 117 23.61 -11.78 8.04
CA GLU A 117 24.24 -13.07 8.40
C GLU A 117 23.23 -14.04 9.03
N GLU A 118 22.31 -13.55 9.85
CA GLU A 118 21.29 -14.38 10.52
C GLU A 118 20.09 -14.69 9.62
N TYR A 119 19.85 -13.84 8.64
CA TYR A 119 18.65 -13.89 7.81
C TYR A 119 18.46 -15.24 7.10
N PRO A 120 19.49 -15.82 6.44
CA PRO A 120 19.33 -17.12 5.75
C PRO A 120 18.89 -18.26 6.67
N ASP A 121 19.43 -18.32 7.88
CA ASP A 121 19.09 -19.37 8.85
C ASP A 121 17.68 -19.21 9.39
N LEU A 122 17.28 -17.98 9.69
CA LEU A 122 15.91 -17.67 10.15
C LEU A 122 14.88 -17.94 9.05
N LEU A 123 15.20 -17.57 7.81
CA LEU A 123 14.35 -17.86 6.65
C LEU A 123 14.16 -19.35 6.42
N LYS A 124 15.27 -20.13 6.47
CA LYS A 124 15.23 -21.59 6.34
C LYS A 124 14.37 -22.24 7.40
N ARG A 125 14.45 -21.76 8.64
CA ARG A 125 13.60 -22.23 9.75
C ARG A 125 12.14 -21.88 9.52
N LEU A 126 11.84 -20.66 9.09
CA LEU A 126 10.48 -20.25 8.74
C LEU A 126 9.94 -21.13 7.61
N TYR A 127 10.72 -21.30 6.55
CA TYR A 127 10.37 -22.14 5.42
C TYR A 127 10.08 -23.61 5.85
N GLY A 128 10.91 -24.18 6.73
CA GLY A 128 10.70 -25.52 7.26
C GLY A 128 9.43 -25.66 8.10
N GLY A 129 9.11 -24.62 8.90
CA GLY A 129 8.01 -24.63 9.87
C GLY A 129 6.62 -24.28 9.31
N GLU A 130 6.54 -23.60 8.16
CA GLU A 130 5.24 -23.25 7.55
C GLU A 130 4.67 -24.45 6.77
N ASP A 131 3.34 -24.60 6.85
CA ASP A 131 2.62 -25.66 6.15
C ASP A 131 2.05 -25.15 4.82
N PHE A 132 2.72 -25.48 3.73
CA PHE A 132 2.30 -25.23 2.36
C PHE A 132 2.94 -26.22 1.40
N ASP A 133 2.47 -26.28 0.16
CA ASP A 133 2.98 -27.20 -0.85
C ASP A 133 4.41 -26.82 -1.27
N LYS A 134 5.39 -27.51 -0.70
CA LYS A 134 6.82 -27.29 -0.93
C LYS A 134 7.34 -28.22 -2.03
N PRO A 135 8.22 -27.74 -2.90
CA PRO A 135 8.91 -28.62 -3.85
C PRO A 135 9.63 -29.75 -3.12
N LYS A 136 9.32 -30.98 -3.52
CA LYS A 136 9.91 -32.20 -2.95
C LYS A 136 10.97 -32.77 -3.89
N ASN A 137 11.95 -33.45 -3.31
CA ASN A 137 12.87 -34.28 -4.07
C ASN A 137 12.18 -35.58 -4.48
N TRP A 138 12.84 -36.40 -5.28
CA TRP A 138 12.32 -37.68 -5.75
C TRP A 138 12.00 -38.70 -4.64
N ILE A 139 12.51 -38.48 -3.42
CA ILE A 139 12.27 -39.32 -2.22
C ILE A 139 11.13 -38.74 -1.35
N GLY A 140 10.55 -37.58 -1.72
CA GLY A 140 9.44 -36.95 -1.01
C GLY A 140 9.82 -35.96 0.10
N PHE A 141 11.13 -35.71 0.32
CA PHE A 141 11.60 -34.70 1.28
C PHE A 141 11.64 -33.30 0.66
N SER A 142 11.45 -32.25 1.47
CA SER A 142 11.60 -30.87 1.02
C SER A 142 13.00 -30.64 0.45
N LYS A 143 13.07 -30.18 -0.79
CA LYS A 143 14.34 -29.90 -1.47
C LYS A 143 15.05 -28.73 -0.79
N SER A 144 16.37 -28.88 -0.52
CA SER A 144 17.19 -27.73 -0.18
C SER A 144 17.24 -26.77 -1.38
N MET A 145 16.99 -25.48 -1.14
CA MET A 145 16.92 -24.49 -2.21
C MET A 145 17.58 -23.18 -1.80
N PRO A 146 17.98 -22.34 -2.78
CA PRO A 146 18.55 -21.02 -2.53
C PRO A 146 17.63 -20.12 -1.70
N VAL A 147 18.22 -19.19 -0.97
CA VAL A 147 17.51 -18.17 -0.16
C VAL A 147 16.43 -17.46 -0.99
N ALA A 148 16.78 -17.00 -2.19
CA ALA A 148 15.86 -16.27 -3.08
C ALA A 148 14.62 -17.09 -3.46
N ASP A 149 14.76 -18.41 -3.67
CA ASP A 149 13.64 -19.29 -4.00
C ASP A 149 12.73 -19.51 -2.78
N MET A 150 13.31 -19.66 -1.58
CA MET A 150 12.55 -19.74 -0.33
C MET A 150 11.77 -18.44 -0.06
N GLU A 151 12.41 -17.27 -0.27
CA GLU A 151 11.75 -15.97 -0.16
C GLU A 151 10.55 -15.84 -1.11
N LYS A 152 10.75 -16.24 -2.36
CA LYS A 152 9.68 -16.20 -3.37
C LYS A 152 8.49 -17.05 -2.95
N LEU A 153 8.74 -18.31 -2.56
CA LEU A 153 7.68 -19.23 -2.14
C LEU A 153 6.97 -18.76 -0.86
N LEU A 154 7.71 -18.30 0.14
CA LEU A 154 7.12 -17.74 1.36
C LEU A 154 6.34 -16.46 1.11
N SER A 155 6.84 -15.57 0.26
CA SER A 155 6.13 -14.35 -0.11
C SER A 155 4.81 -14.66 -0.83
N GLN A 156 4.79 -15.69 -1.67
CA GLN A 156 3.58 -16.18 -2.32
C GLN A 156 2.63 -16.86 -1.33
N HIS A 157 3.16 -17.68 -0.41
CA HIS A 157 2.36 -18.33 0.64
C HIS A 157 1.65 -17.29 1.54
N PHE A 158 2.34 -16.21 1.88
CA PHE A 158 1.79 -15.11 2.70
C PHE A 158 1.17 -13.99 1.87
N ALA A 159 0.99 -14.17 0.57
CA ALA A 159 0.46 -13.14 -0.31
C ALA A 159 -0.86 -12.56 0.20
N GLY A 160 -1.01 -11.25 0.08
CA GLY A 160 -2.21 -10.54 0.50
C GLY A 160 -3.44 -10.98 -0.31
N LYS A 161 -4.54 -11.25 0.38
CA LYS A 161 -5.83 -11.55 -0.24
C LYS A 161 -6.54 -10.26 -0.66
N LYS A 162 -7.61 -10.37 -1.43
CA LYS A 162 -8.39 -9.23 -1.91
C LYS A 162 -8.78 -8.25 -0.80
N ASP A 163 -9.21 -8.75 0.35
CA ASP A 163 -9.61 -7.90 1.47
C ASP A 163 -8.41 -7.18 2.12
N ASP A 164 -7.23 -7.82 2.13
CA ASP A 164 -5.99 -7.19 2.60
C ASP A 164 -5.57 -6.04 1.68
N LEU A 165 -5.74 -6.22 0.37
CA LEU A 165 -5.45 -5.20 -0.64
C LEU A 165 -6.41 -4.01 -0.54
N ILE A 166 -7.71 -4.26 -0.35
CA ILE A 166 -8.69 -3.19 -0.12
C ILE A 166 -8.37 -2.43 1.17
N ARG A 167 -8.00 -3.14 2.25
CA ARG A 167 -7.54 -2.48 3.50
C ARG A 167 -6.28 -1.65 3.28
N LEU A 168 -5.32 -2.15 2.48
CA LEU A 168 -4.11 -1.41 2.12
C LEU A 168 -4.45 -0.13 1.35
N ALA A 169 -5.31 -0.22 0.35
CA ALA A 169 -5.78 0.92 -0.43
C ALA A 169 -6.42 2.00 0.46
N ASN A 170 -7.31 1.60 1.38
CA ASN A 170 -7.93 2.52 2.33
C ASN A 170 -6.91 3.17 3.28
N ARG A 171 -5.90 2.40 3.76
CA ARG A 171 -4.83 2.94 4.61
C ARG A 171 -3.95 3.96 3.88
N ARG A 172 -3.70 3.76 2.59
CA ARG A 172 -2.99 4.74 1.75
C ARG A 172 -3.75 6.06 1.65
N ALA A 173 -5.05 5.98 1.34
CA ALA A 173 -5.91 7.15 1.27
C ALA A 173 -5.96 7.89 2.61
N GLN A 174 -6.07 7.16 3.73
CA GLN A 174 -6.05 7.73 5.06
C GLN A 174 -4.70 8.40 5.37
N ALA A 175 -3.56 7.76 5.07
CA ALA A 175 -2.23 8.32 5.29
C ALA A 175 -2.01 9.64 4.53
N VAL A 176 -2.55 9.73 3.31
CA VAL A 176 -2.53 10.98 2.52
C VAL A 176 -3.41 12.04 3.17
N LYS A 177 -4.65 11.70 3.57
CA LYS A 177 -5.55 12.63 4.24
C LYS A 177 -4.95 13.18 5.53
N ASP A 178 -4.41 12.29 6.37
CA ASP A 178 -3.77 12.68 7.64
C ASP A 178 -2.58 13.61 7.38
N TRP A 179 -1.74 13.30 6.39
CA TRP A 179 -0.62 14.15 6.02
C TRP A 179 -1.06 15.55 5.55
N LEU A 180 -2.11 15.62 4.69
CA LEU A 180 -2.65 16.90 4.20
C LEU A 180 -3.25 17.75 5.33
N ILE A 181 -3.83 17.15 6.36
CA ILE A 181 -4.33 17.86 7.55
C ILE A 181 -3.15 18.31 8.43
N GLU A 182 -2.24 17.39 8.81
CA GLU A 182 -1.21 17.64 9.81
C GLU A 182 -0.02 18.45 9.30
N LYS A 183 0.35 18.28 8.04
CA LYS A 183 1.51 18.92 7.41
C LYS A 183 1.14 19.93 6.33
N GLY A 184 0.08 19.61 5.58
CA GLY A 184 -0.43 20.47 4.52
C GLY A 184 -1.39 21.55 5.00
N ASN A 185 -1.76 21.56 6.29
CA ASN A 185 -2.69 22.54 6.91
C ASN A 185 -4.04 22.69 6.17
N ILE A 186 -4.49 21.63 5.50
CA ILE A 186 -5.77 21.62 4.77
C ILE A 186 -6.89 21.19 5.71
N SER A 187 -7.98 21.97 5.72
CA SER A 187 -9.18 21.68 6.53
C SER A 187 -9.78 20.32 6.15
N GLU A 188 -10.12 19.51 7.16
CA GLU A 188 -10.69 18.16 6.98
C GLU A 188 -11.96 18.18 6.13
N GLU A 189 -12.78 19.23 6.23
CA GLU A 189 -14.03 19.41 5.48
C GLU A 189 -13.85 19.48 3.96
N ARG A 190 -12.61 19.71 3.51
CA ARG A 190 -12.23 19.76 2.09
C ARG A 190 -11.70 18.44 1.55
N LEU A 191 -11.48 17.43 2.41
CA LEU A 191 -10.81 16.17 2.07
C LEU A 191 -11.77 14.99 2.19
N PHE A 192 -12.11 14.37 1.07
CA PHE A 192 -13.10 13.29 0.97
C PHE A 192 -12.42 11.97 0.61
N LEU A 193 -12.52 10.99 1.51
CA LEU A 193 -12.06 9.64 1.23
C LEU A 193 -13.09 8.90 0.36
N LEU A 194 -12.62 8.34 -0.74
CA LEU A 194 -13.38 7.40 -1.55
C LEU A 194 -13.02 5.96 -1.16
N ALA A 195 -13.96 5.04 -1.41
CA ALA A 195 -13.71 3.61 -1.16
C ALA A 195 -12.47 3.12 -1.93
N GLY A 196 -11.57 2.46 -1.22
CA GLY A 196 -10.38 1.88 -1.82
C GLY A 196 -10.69 0.84 -2.89
N GLY A 197 -9.84 0.73 -3.88
CA GLY A 197 -10.02 -0.16 -5.02
C GLY A 197 -8.75 -0.86 -5.47
N LEU A 198 -8.92 -1.82 -6.37
CA LEU A 198 -7.81 -2.49 -7.03
C LEU A 198 -7.52 -1.82 -8.38
N ARG A 199 -6.24 -1.70 -8.70
CA ARG A 199 -5.77 -1.20 -9.99
C ARG A 199 -4.50 -1.96 -10.39
N LYS A 200 -4.48 -2.55 -11.56
CA LYS A 200 -3.26 -3.13 -12.11
C LYS A 200 -2.31 -2.05 -12.60
N THR A 201 -1.02 -2.29 -12.44
CA THR A 201 0.02 -1.49 -13.08
C THR A 201 -0.06 -1.67 -14.59
N GLU A 202 -0.11 -0.57 -15.34
CA GLU A 202 -0.17 -0.55 -16.80
C GLU A 202 0.90 0.40 -17.34
N GLY A 203 1.84 -0.14 -18.13
CA GLY A 203 2.97 0.63 -18.65
C GLY A 203 3.81 1.26 -17.53
N THR A 204 3.94 2.58 -17.53
CA THR A 204 4.64 3.35 -16.48
C THR A 204 3.75 3.74 -15.29
N GLU A 205 2.43 3.53 -15.39
CA GLU A 205 1.49 3.89 -14.33
C GLU A 205 1.38 2.81 -13.27
N SER A 206 1.90 3.10 -12.08
CA SER A 206 1.83 2.21 -10.93
C SER A 206 0.38 2.02 -10.42
N GLY A 207 -0.02 0.77 -10.17
CA GLY A 207 -1.30 0.43 -9.54
C GLY A 207 -1.33 0.67 -8.03
N ASN A 208 -0.17 0.73 -7.38
CA ASN A 208 0.00 0.98 -5.94
C ASN A 208 0.10 2.49 -5.65
N ARG A 209 -1.02 3.18 -5.67
CA ARG A 209 -1.07 4.64 -5.57
C ARG A 209 -2.34 5.17 -4.88
N VAL A 210 -2.37 6.46 -4.67
CA VAL A 210 -3.58 7.23 -4.33
C VAL A 210 -3.85 8.18 -5.47
N ASP A 211 -5.03 8.10 -6.05
CA ASP A 211 -5.52 9.02 -7.07
C ASP A 211 -6.26 10.19 -6.42
N PHE A 212 -6.16 11.36 -7.04
CA PHE A 212 -6.84 12.60 -6.62
C PHE A 212 -7.82 13.05 -7.69
N SER A 213 -8.95 13.61 -7.24
CA SER A 213 -9.89 14.36 -8.08
C SER A 213 -10.37 15.63 -7.38
N LEU A 214 -10.59 16.69 -8.14
CA LEU A 214 -11.03 18.00 -7.62
C LEU A 214 -12.52 18.18 -7.85
N LYS A 215 -13.18 18.83 -6.88
CA LYS A 215 -14.57 19.28 -6.94
C LYS A 215 -14.69 20.75 -6.59
#